data_11716b0e6e416775d82fc88ac0efc87b
#
_entry.id   11716b0e6e416775d82fc88ac0efc87b
#
_cell.length_a   1.000
_cell.length_b   1.000
_cell.length_c   1.000
_cell.angle_alpha   90.00
_cell.angle_beta   90.00
_cell.angle_gamma   90.00
#
_symmetry.space_group_name_H-M   'P 1'
#
loop_
_entity.id
_entity.type
_entity.pdbx_description
1 polymer ?
#
loop_
_entity_poly.entity_id
_entity_poly.type
_entity_poly.pdbx_seq_one_letter_code
_entity_poly.pdbx_strand_id
1 'polypeptide(L)'
;MTSKQDHKSVPWPAVEPSIFLPLKWLSLASTLLPAAGVYFCVAYTFTFGKEAISSLTFSSCPDVKSGLPPISYSIGSWEPQKLIWLLVLFTHFPPRLFLTMLYPQVWMPGAGKVWIASCCALEGISLVLITIFDVDSIAGFHVHAAFFASWAFGSVACMGVTVHLMRLTGLKDRSDLFRRTFIYKSLLLASFILAVAVASVLYPMSQRLCLSWAYSIFCIFEYSLVGINAAFWAVNLHEFSTIYVGFRITSVRHNEIREQNLSSGSASVLILCIG
;
A
#
# COMPACT_ATOMS: atom_id res chain seq x y z
N MET A 1 -2.59 -16.99 -62.16
CA MET A 1 -1.42 -17.45 -61.39
C MET A 1 -1.02 -16.31 -60.48
N THR A 2 -1.53 -16.28 -59.24
CA THR A 2 -1.25 -15.26 -58.25
C THR A 2 -0.23 -15.85 -57.26
N SER A 3 1.00 -15.31 -57.31
CA SER A 3 2.08 -15.66 -56.38
C SER A 3 1.72 -15.22 -54.99
N LYS A 4 1.47 -16.16 -54.06
CA LYS A 4 1.47 -15.95 -52.62
C LYS A 4 2.89 -15.63 -52.18
N GLN A 5 3.15 -14.35 -51.86
CA GLN A 5 4.35 -13.97 -51.12
C GLN A 5 4.21 -14.47 -49.68
N ASP A 6 4.93 -15.53 -49.36
CA ASP A 6 5.16 -15.96 -47.98
C ASP A 6 5.94 -14.86 -47.23
N HIS A 7 5.24 -14.06 -46.45
CA HIS A 7 5.85 -13.20 -45.43
C HIS A 7 6.48 -14.11 -44.36
N LYS A 8 7.71 -14.51 -44.57
CA LYS A 8 8.57 -15.04 -43.50
C LYS A 8 8.72 -13.93 -42.45
N SER A 9 8.00 -14.06 -41.35
CA SER A 9 8.24 -13.26 -40.14
C SER A 9 9.70 -13.48 -39.72
N VAL A 10 10.52 -12.46 -39.87
CA VAL A 10 11.88 -12.44 -39.36
C VAL A 10 11.78 -12.56 -37.83
N PRO A 11 12.30 -13.64 -37.22
CA PRO A 11 12.28 -13.74 -35.78
C PRO A 11 13.11 -12.59 -35.20
N TRP A 12 12.48 -11.76 -34.38
CA TRP A 12 13.18 -10.70 -33.66
C TRP A 12 14.32 -11.34 -32.85
N PRO A 13 15.53 -10.81 -32.88
CA PRO A 13 16.61 -11.31 -32.04
C PRO A 13 16.15 -11.25 -30.59
N ALA A 14 16.18 -12.38 -29.89
CA ALA A 14 15.90 -12.46 -28.48
C ALA A 14 16.96 -11.64 -27.73
N VAL A 15 16.69 -10.36 -27.55
CA VAL A 15 17.58 -9.48 -26.78
C VAL A 15 17.25 -9.69 -25.32
N GLU A 16 18.17 -10.28 -24.57
CA GLU A 16 18.04 -10.50 -23.15
C GLU A 16 17.91 -9.15 -22.41
N PRO A 17 17.03 -9.06 -21.40
CA PRO A 17 16.92 -7.86 -20.59
C PRO A 17 18.22 -7.58 -19.85
N SER A 18 18.64 -6.32 -19.83
CA SER A 18 19.94 -5.92 -19.27
C SER A 18 19.96 -5.87 -17.73
N ILE A 19 18.78 -5.73 -17.11
CA ILE A 19 18.65 -5.60 -15.65
C ILE A 19 17.44 -6.40 -15.16
N PHE A 20 17.65 -7.26 -14.17
CA PHE A 20 16.58 -8.01 -13.49
C PHE A 20 16.42 -7.50 -12.06
N LEU A 21 15.23 -7.06 -11.71
CA LEU A 21 14.88 -6.66 -10.34
C LEU A 21 13.98 -7.73 -9.71
N PRO A 22 14.42 -8.42 -8.64
CA PRO A 22 13.56 -9.35 -7.92
C PRO A 22 12.41 -8.61 -7.22
N LEU A 23 11.16 -8.91 -7.57
CA LEU A 23 9.98 -8.24 -7.02
C LEU A 23 9.84 -8.41 -5.51
N LYS A 24 10.38 -9.48 -4.93
CA LYS A 24 10.37 -9.70 -3.48
C LYS A 24 11.00 -8.54 -2.71
N TRP A 25 12.10 -7.95 -3.17
CA TRP A 25 12.74 -6.82 -2.49
C TRP A 25 11.93 -5.54 -2.58
N LEU A 26 11.30 -5.32 -3.74
CA LEU A 26 10.41 -4.19 -3.92
C LEU A 26 9.16 -4.33 -3.02
N SER A 27 8.61 -5.54 -2.92
CA SER A 27 7.50 -5.86 -2.02
C SER A 27 7.90 -5.65 -0.55
N LEU A 28 9.09 -6.09 -0.16
CA LEU A 28 9.62 -5.89 1.19
C LEU A 28 9.72 -4.41 1.53
N ALA A 29 10.37 -3.63 0.66
CA ALA A 29 10.54 -2.19 0.88
C ALA A 29 9.19 -1.46 0.96
N SER A 30 8.25 -1.77 0.06
CA SER A 30 6.93 -1.13 0.02
C SER A 30 6.04 -1.43 1.24
N THR A 31 6.34 -2.49 1.99
CA THR A 31 5.54 -2.92 3.16
C THR A 31 6.23 -2.63 4.49
N LEU A 32 7.52 -2.94 4.61
CA LEU A 32 8.24 -2.73 5.87
C LEU A 32 8.59 -1.28 6.12
N LEU A 33 8.91 -0.52 5.07
CA LEU A 33 9.34 0.87 5.24
C LEU A 33 8.24 1.74 5.89
N PRO A 34 6.96 1.73 5.43
CA PRO A 34 5.92 2.51 6.07
C PRO A 34 5.62 2.04 7.49
N ALA A 35 5.58 0.73 7.75
CA ALA A 35 5.36 0.22 9.10
C ALA A 35 6.51 0.63 10.05
N ALA A 36 7.75 0.42 9.63
CA ALA A 36 8.91 0.82 10.40
C ALA A 36 8.94 2.33 10.67
N GLY A 37 8.58 3.16 9.67
CA GLY A 37 8.50 4.60 9.81
C GLY A 37 7.47 5.04 10.85
N VAL A 38 6.25 4.49 10.78
CA VAL A 38 5.20 4.79 11.77
C VAL A 38 5.62 4.37 13.16
N TYR A 39 6.07 3.13 13.34
CA TYR A 39 6.46 2.65 14.68
C TYR A 39 7.69 3.37 15.22
N PHE A 40 8.62 3.76 14.36
CA PHE A 40 9.73 4.61 14.77
C PHE A 40 9.24 5.97 15.29
N CYS A 41 8.34 6.64 14.56
CA CYS A 41 7.78 7.93 15.00
C CYS A 41 7.03 7.80 16.33
N VAL A 42 6.21 6.75 16.49
CA VAL A 42 5.50 6.48 17.75
C VAL A 42 6.47 6.21 18.89
N ALA A 43 7.49 5.36 18.69
CA ALA A 43 8.51 5.05 19.70
C ALA A 43 9.34 6.28 20.08
N TYR A 44 9.69 7.11 19.08
CA TYR A 44 10.39 8.37 19.32
C TYR A 44 9.55 9.33 20.16
N THR A 45 8.27 9.50 19.82
CA THR A 45 7.33 10.33 20.58
C THR A 45 7.17 9.80 22.02
N PHE A 46 7.03 8.49 22.18
CA PHE A 46 6.92 7.88 23.51
C PHE A 46 8.15 8.10 24.38
N THR A 47 9.32 8.10 23.77
CA THR A 47 10.61 8.23 24.48
C THR A 47 10.94 9.69 24.80
N PHE A 48 10.79 10.59 23.83
CA PHE A 48 11.27 11.96 23.90
C PHE A 48 10.15 13.00 23.98
N GLY A 49 8.91 12.65 23.61
CA GLY A 49 7.76 13.55 23.53
C GLY A 49 6.78 13.45 24.70
N LYS A 50 7.22 13.06 25.92
CA LYS A 50 6.31 12.87 27.07
C LYS A 50 5.51 14.13 27.43
N GLU A 51 6.12 15.29 27.34
CA GLU A 51 5.44 16.57 27.58
C GLU A 51 4.37 16.83 26.50
N ALA A 52 4.69 16.57 25.25
CA ALA A 52 3.74 16.70 24.13
C ALA A 52 2.54 15.75 24.30
N ILE A 53 2.77 14.51 24.73
CA ILE A 53 1.69 13.55 25.01
C ILE A 53 0.79 14.05 26.16
N SER A 54 1.41 14.56 27.23
CA SER A 54 0.68 15.04 28.40
C SER A 54 -0.10 16.33 28.16
N SER A 55 0.31 17.13 27.16
CA SER A 55 -0.35 18.37 26.75
C SER A 55 -1.50 18.16 25.76
N LEU A 56 -1.65 16.94 25.21
CA LEU A 56 -2.77 16.63 24.32
C LEU A 56 -4.09 16.77 25.08
N THR A 57 -4.88 17.74 24.67
CA THR A 57 -6.23 17.99 25.19
C THR A 57 -7.24 17.89 24.07
N PHE A 58 -8.42 17.41 24.40
CA PHE A 58 -9.54 17.38 23.47
C PHE A 58 -10.49 18.52 23.78
N SER A 59 -10.91 19.25 22.74
CA SER A 59 -11.83 20.37 22.90
C SER A 59 -13.12 19.98 23.64
N SER A 60 -13.58 18.74 23.43
CA SER A 60 -14.78 18.20 24.07
C SER A 60 -14.54 17.67 25.49
N CYS A 61 -13.32 17.28 25.81
CA CYS A 61 -12.95 16.62 27.08
C CYS A 61 -11.54 17.03 27.50
N PRO A 62 -11.36 18.24 28.04
CA PRO A 62 -10.01 18.78 28.37
C PRO A 62 -9.28 17.99 29.43
N ASP A 63 -9.97 17.23 30.27
CA ASP A 63 -9.39 16.42 31.34
C ASP A 63 -8.95 15.00 30.88
N VAL A 64 -9.31 14.62 29.64
CA VAL A 64 -8.92 13.31 29.09
C VAL A 64 -7.47 13.38 28.68
N LYS A 65 -6.65 12.55 29.32
CA LYS A 65 -5.23 12.36 29.00
C LYS A 65 -5.00 10.99 28.39
N SER A 66 -4.24 10.95 27.31
CA SER A 66 -3.79 9.69 26.75
C SER A 66 -2.52 9.20 27.45
N GLY A 67 -2.45 7.92 27.75
CA GLY A 67 -1.21 7.27 28.19
C GLY A 67 -0.30 6.89 27.03
N LEU A 68 -0.81 6.93 25.79
CA LEU A 68 -0.11 6.53 24.57
C LEU A 68 -0.22 7.62 23.51
N PRO A 69 0.85 7.89 22.73
CA PRO A 69 0.79 8.85 21.64
C PRO A 69 -0.04 8.29 20.47
N PRO A 70 -1.07 9.00 19.99
CA PRO A 70 -1.78 8.56 18.79
C PRO A 70 -0.87 8.67 17.56
N ILE A 71 -1.05 7.76 16.60
CA ILE A 71 -0.25 7.75 15.36
C ILE A 71 -0.35 9.09 14.66
N SER A 72 -1.57 9.60 14.52
CA SER A 72 -1.85 10.83 13.78
C SER A 72 -1.02 12.02 14.27
N TYR A 73 -0.88 12.19 15.57
CA TYR A 73 -0.02 13.23 16.14
C TYR A 73 1.47 12.91 15.99
N SER A 74 1.84 11.63 16.18
CA SER A 74 3.25 11.21 16.09
C SER A 74 3.85 11.37 14.70
N ILE A 75 3.04 11.30 13.64
CA ILE A 75 3.54 11.43 12.27
C ILE A 75 3.15 12.76 11.60
N GLY A 76 2.18 13.49 12.15
CA GLY A 76 1.63 14.69 11.52
C GLY A 76 2.00 16.01 12.18
N SER A 77 2.11 16.04 13.53
CA SER A 77 2.19 17.31 14.27
C SER A 77 3.58 17.65 14.78
N TRP A 78 4.41 16.66 15.09
CA TRP A 78 5.67 16.86 15.79
C TRP A 78 6.90 16.63 14.92
N GLU A 79 7.88 17.52 15.04
CA GLU A 79 9.19 17.37 14.41
C GLU A 79 10.18 16.69 15.39
N PRO A 80 11.13 15.87 14.90
CA PRO A 80 11.44 15.60 13.48
C PRO A 80 10.58 14.49 12.84
N GLN A 81 9.62 13.91 13.56
CA GLN A 81 8.86 12.73 13.13
C GLN A 81 8.06 13.00 11.85
N LYS A 82 7.45 14.19 11.73
CA LYS A 82 6.72 14.61 10.53
C LYS A 82 7.58 14.54 9.27
N LEU A 83 8.80 15.08 9.34
CA LEU A 83 9.75 15.01 8.22
C LEU A 83 10.14 13.56 7.89
N ILE A 84 10.41 12.74 8.90
CA ILE A 84 10.75 11.32 8.71
C ILE A 84 9.59 10.59 8.04
N TRP A 85 8.35 10.83 8.49
CA TRP A 85 7.17 10.23 7.87
C TRP A 85 6.98 10.65 6.42
N LEU A 86 7.17 11.93 6.09
CA LEU A 86 7.10 12.42 4.71
C LEU A 86 8.12 11.71 3.81
N LEU A 87 9.37 11.57 4.25
CA LEU A 87 10.41 10.85 3.52
C LEU A 87 10.02 9.38 3.31
N VAL A 88 9.51 8.73 4.34
CA VAL A 88 9.01 7.35 4.26
C VAL A 88 7.85 7.24 3.27
N LEU A 89 6.87 8.15 3.35
CA LEU A 89 5.70 8.16 2.47
C LEU A 89 6.13 8.25 0.99
N PHE A 90 6.93 9.24 0.65
CA PHE A 90 7.35 9.46 -0.74
C PHE A 90 8.29 8.36 -1.26
N THR A 91 9.02 7.69 -0.38
CA THR A 91 9.91 6.59 -0.79
C THR A 91 9.15 5.29 -1.04
N HIS A 92 8.16 4.95 -0.19
CA HIS A 92 7.47 3.67 -0.32
C HIS A 92 6.25 3.69 -1.24
N PHE A 93 5.63 4.87 -1.44
CA PHE A 93 4.39 4.98 -2.20
C PHE A 93 4.51 4.57 -3.67
N PRO A 94 5.52 5.03 -4.45
CA PRO A 94 5.69 4.62 -5.84
C PRO A 94 5.88 3.11 -6.03
N PRO A 95 6.77 2.42 -5.29
CA PRO A 95 6.90 0.97 -5.38
C PRO A 95 5.63 0.22 -4.95
N ARG A 96 4.90 0.72 -3.95
CA ARG A 96 3.61 0.13 -3.55
C ARG A 96 2.58 0.24 -4.66
N LEU A 97 2.45 1.41 -5.28
CA LEU A 97 1.54 1.62 -6.41
C LEU A 97 1.88 0.70 -7.58
N PHE A 98 3.16 0.60 -7.93
CA PHE A 98 3.64 -0.30 -8.99
C PHE A 98 3.26 -1.76 -8.71
N LEU A 99 3.53 -2.28 -7.51
CA LEU A 99 3.20 -3.64 -7.14
C LEU A 99 1.69 -3.90 -7.11
N THR A 100 0.92 -2.92 -6.67
CA THR A 100 -0.54 -3.00 -6.68
C THR A 100 -1.11 -3.13 -8.09
N MET A 101 -0.56 -2.38 -9.05
CA MET A 101 -0.94 -2.49 -10.47
C MET A 101 -0.45 -3.80 -11.10
N LEU A 102 0.68 -4.30 -10.67
CA LEU A 102 1.28 -5.52 -11.21
C LEU A 102 0.60 -6.79 -10.68
N TYR A 103 0.23 -6.83 -9.41
CA TYR A 103 -0.32 -8.01 -8.74
C TYR A 103 -1.50 -8.66 -9.49
N PRO A 104 -2.56 -7.92 -9.86
CA PRO A 104 -3.67 -8.51 -10.59
C PRO A 104 -3.31 -8.90 -12.02
N GLN A 105 -2.29 -8.29 -12.62
CA GLN A 105 -1.86 -8.66 -13.97
C GLN A 105 -1.16 -10.01 -13.98
N VAL A 106 -0.38 -10.30 -12.94
CA VAL A 106 0.38 -11.55 -12.81
C VAL A 106 -0.52 -12.71 -12.38
N TRP A 107 -1.37 -12.49 -11.39
CA TRP A 107 -2.05 -13.57 -10.71
C TRP A 107 -3.54 -13.69 -11.04
N MET A 108 -4.19 -12.61 -11.47
CA MET A 108 -5.64 -12.53 -11.62
C MET A 108 -6.05 -11.91 -12.96
N PRO A 109 -5.84 -12.59 -14.09
CA PRO A 109 -6.22 -12.06 -15.39
C PRO A 109 -7.74 -11.86 -15.49
N GLY A 110 -8.19 -10.69 -15.99
CA GLY A 110 -9.59 -10.39 -16.22
C GLY A 110 -10.12 -9.13 -15.53
N ALA A 111 -11.43 -9.03 -15.34
CA ALA A 111 -12.13 -7.83 -14.83
C ALA A 111 -11.74 -7.42 -13.40
N GLY A 112 -11.20 -8.33 -12.59
CA GLY A 112 -10.77 -8.05 -11.22
C GLY A 112 -9.65 -7.00 -11.09
N LYS A 113 -8.90 -6.76 -12.17
CA LYS A 113 -7.80 -5.76 -12.20
C LYS A 113 -8.27 -4.36 -11.85
N VAL A 114 -9.41 -3.95 -12.40
CA VAL A 114 -9.96 -2.60 -12.20
C VAL A 114 -10.39 -2.44 -10.74
N TRP A 115 -11.06 -3.43 -10.17
CA TRP A 115 -11.52 -3.38 -8.78
C TRP A 115 -10.36 -3.26 -7.78
N ILE A 116 -9.31 -4.10 -7.92
CA ILE A 116 -8.12 -4.01 -7.08
C ILE A 116 -7.47 -2.63 -7.25
N ALA A 117 -7.23 -2.21 -8.48
CA ALA A 117 -6.58 -0.93 -8.76
C ALA A 117 -7.36 0.25 -8.15
N SER A 118 -8.70 0.27 -8.27
CA SER A 118 -9.55 1.33 -7.73
C SER A 118 -9.53 1.35 -6.19
N CYS A 119 -9.67 0.18 -5.54
CA CYS A 119 -9.63 0.10 -4.08
C CYS A 119 -8.27 0.51 -3.52
N CYS A 120 -7.17 0.09 -4.16
CA CYS A 120 -5.84 0.46 -3.70
C CYS A 120 -5.47 1.90 -4.04
N ALA A 121 -6.03 2.46 -5.12
CA ALA A 121 -5.91 3.89 -5.39
C ALA A 121 -6.62 4.70 -4.29
N LEU A 122 -7.82 4.30 -3.88
CA LEU A 122 -8.54 4.93 -2.77
C LEU A 122 -7.73 4.87 -1.47
N GLU A 123 -7.19 3.69 -1.12
CA GLU A 123 -6.32 3.51 0.04
C GLU A 123 -5.10 4.46 -0.02
N GLY A 124 -4.38 4.45 -1.15
CA GLY A 124 -3.17 5.24 -1.33
C GLY A 124 -3.43 6.75 -1.33
N ILE A 125 -4.45 7.21 -2.04
CA ILE A 125 -4.84 8.64 -2.08
C ILE A 125 -5.25 9.09 -0.68
N SER A 126 -6.05 8.29 0.03
CA SER A 126 -6.45 8.61 1.40
C SER A 126 -5.25 8.73 2.34
N LEU A 127 -4.24 7.86 2.21
CA LEU A 127 -3.00 7.93 3.00
C LEU A 127 -2.23 9.23 2.74
N VAL A 128 -2.13 9.66 1.49
CA VAL A 128 -1.51 10.94 1.12
C VAL A 128 -2.32 12.11 1.71
N LEU A 129 -3.65 12.07 1.61
CA LEU A 129 -4.52 13.12 2.13
C LEU A 129 -4.50 13.20 3.66
N ILE A 130 -4.43 12.08 4.39
CA ILE A 130 -4.23 12.07 5.85
C ILE A 130 -2.93 12.80 6.21
N THR A 131 -1.89 12.62 5.41
CA THR A 131 -0.58 13.24 5.66
C THR A 131 -0.58 14.74 5.36
N ILE A 132 -1.28 15.17 4.30
CA ILE A 132 -1.38 16.59 3.92
C ILE A 132 -2.30 17.36 4.89
N PHE A 133 -3.44 16.76 5.22
CA PHE A 133 -4.41 17.30 6.17
C PHE A 133 -4.17 16.66 7.53
N ASP A 134 -3.09 17.06 8.18
CA ASP A 134 -2.74 16.58 9.51
C ASP A 134 -3.74 17.07 10.57
N VAL A 135 -3.62 16.58 11.79
CA VAL A 135 -4.54 16.90 12.89
C VAL A 135 -4.54 18.38 13.29
N ASP A 136 -3.44 19.10 13.04
CA ASP A 136 -3.28 20.52 13.32
C ASP A 136 -3.55 21.41 12.11
N SER A 137 -4.00 20.82 10.98
CA SER A 137 -4.28 21.58 9.77
C SER A 137 -5.43 22.57 9.94
N ILE A 138 -5.41 23.65 9.15
CA ILE A 138 -6.49 24.68 9.12
C ILE A 138 -7.85 24.04 8.79
N ALA A 139 -7.87 22.97 8.02
CA ALA A 139 -9.07 22.22 7.69
C ALA A 139 -9.68 21.48 8.91
N GLY A 140 -8.92 21.35 9.99
CA GLY A 140 -9.36 20.80 11.25
C GLY A 140 -9.37 19.27 11.31
N PHE A 141 -9.45 18.78 12.53
CA PHE A 141 -9.44 17.37 12.89
C PHE A 141 -10.50 16.53 12.14
N HIS A 142 -11.69 17.10 11.85
CA HIS A 142 -12.76 16.35 11.18
C HIS A 142 -12.39 15.91 9.77
N VAL A 143 -11.63 16.73 9.04
CA VAL A 143 -11.15 16.39 7.68
C VAL A 143 -10.11 15.29 7.76
N HIS A 144 -9.17 15.39 8.71
CA HIS A 144 -8.19 14.33 8.98
C HIS A 144 -8.88 13.00 9.32
N ALA A 145 -9.85 13.02 10.23
CA ALA A 145 -10.61 11.84 10.64
C ALA A 145 -11.41 11.22 9.47
N ALA A 146 -11.96 12.04 8.57
CA ALA A 146 -12.65 11.56 7.38
C ALA A 146 -11.70 10.84 6.42
N PHE A 147 -10.49 11.36 6.19
CA PHE A 147 -9.49 10.69 5.37
C PHE A 147 -8.96 9.42 6.03
N PHE A 148 -8.80 9.40 7.37
CA PHE A 148 -8.45 8.19 8.09
C PHE A 148 -9.52 7.10 7.93
N ALA A 149 -10.79 7.46 8.07
CA ALA A 149 -11.90 6.54 7.82
C ALA A 149 -11.94 6.04 6.36
N SER A 150 -11.67 6.93 5.41
CA SER A 150 -11.57 6.59 3.98
C SER A 150 -10.40 5.63 3.71
N TRP A 151 -9.24 5.84 4.35
CA TRP A 151 -8.11 4.92 4.27
C TRP A 151 -8.45 3.54 4.85
N ALA A 152 -9.07 3.49 6.01
CA ALA A 152 -9.47 2.24 6.64
C ALA A 152 -10.49 1.47 5.77
N PHE A 153 -11.48 2.17 5.21
CA PHE A 153 -12.44 1.59 4.27
C PHE A 153 -11.76 1.11 2.99
N GLY A 154 -10.89 1.92 2.38
CA GLY A 154 -10.11 1.56 1.20
C GLY A 154 -9.25 0.31 1.44
N SER A 155 -8.61 0.22 2.63
CA SER A 155 -7.82 -0.95 3.04
C SER A 155 -8.70 -2.21 3.16
N VAL A 156 -9.86 -2.14 3.84
CA VAL A 156 -10.82 -3.26 3.92
C VAL A 156 -11.26 -3.70 2.53
N ALA A 157 -11.61 -2.75 1.67
CA ALA A 157 -12.06 -3.03 0.32
C ALA A 157 -10.95 -3.69 -0.51
N CYS A 158 -9.71 -3.16 -0.48
CA CYS A 158 -8.58 -3.68 -1.22
C CYS A 158 -8.19 -5.10 -0.75
N MET A 159 -8.11 -5.31 0.56
CA MET A 159 -7.86 -6.65 1.14
C MET A 159 -9.00 -7.62 0.80
N GLY A 160 -10.25 -7.19 0.94
CA GLY A 160 -11.44 -8.01 0.68
C GLY A 160 -11.54 -8.43 -0.79
N VAL A 161 -11.36 -7.48 -1.72
CA VAL A 161 -11.34 -7.77 -3.16
C VAL A 161 -10.19 -8.73 -3.50
N THR A 162 -9.01 -8.54 -2.93
CA THR A 162 -7.86 -9.43 -3.14
C THR A 162 -8.17 -10.86 -2.71
N VAL A 163 -8.66 -11.06 -1.49
CA VAL A 163 -9.03 -12.39 -0.96
C VAL A 163 -10.17 -13.01 -1.77
N HIS A 164 -11.18 -12.21 -2.12
CA HIS A 164 -12.31 -12.67 -2.93
C HIS A 164 -11.88 -13.16 -4.32
N LEU A 165 -11.03 -12.40 -5.00
CA LEU A 165 -10.51 -12.77 -6.31
C LEU A 165 -9.56 -13.96 -6.26
N MET A 166 -8.73 -14.11 -5.23
CA MET A 166 -7.93 -15.32 -5.01
C MET A 166 -8.82 -16.58 -4.93
N ARG A 167 -10.01 -16.43 -4.33
CA ARG A 167 -10.99 -17.53 -4.26
C ARG A 167 -11.65 -17.77 -5.62
N LEU A 168 -12.14 -16.73 -6.30
CA LEU A 168 -12.86 -16.85 -7.58
C LEU A 168 -11.98 -17.37 -8.72
N THR A 169 -10.72 -16.96 -8.78
CA THR A 169 -9.77 -17.37 -9.83
C THR A 169 -9.16 -18.76 -9.56
N GLY A 170 -9.49 -19.39 -8.43
CA GLY A 170 -8.89 -20.66 -8.02
C GLY A 170 -7.39 -20.53 -7.70
N LEU A 171 -6.86 -19.32 -7.52
CA LEU A 171 -5.45 -19.10 -7.23
C LEU A 171 -5.00 -19.85 -5.97
N LYS A 172 -5.86 -19.91 -4.94
CA LYS A 172 -5.62 -20.64 -3.69
C LYS A 172 -5.36 -22.15 -3.89
N ASP A 173 -5.84 -22.72 -5.00
CA ASP A 173 -5.77 -24.16 -5.28
C ASP A 173 -4.59 -24.52 -6.21
N ARG A 174 -3.83 -23.53 -6.72
CA ARG A 174 -2.70 -23.73 -7.62
C ARG A 174 -1.48 -24.37 -6.95
N SER A 175 -1.23 -24.05 -5.67
CA SER A 175 -0.14 -24.65 -4.90
C SER A 175 -0.36 -24.49 -3.40
N ASP A 176 0.38 -25.26 -2.59
CA ASP A 176 0.36 -25.15 -1.14
C ASP A 176 0.80 -23.74 -0.66
N LEU A 177 1.70 -23.10 -1.39
CA LEU A 177 2.09 -21.71 -1.11
C LEU A 177 0.88 -20.79 -1.20
N PHE A 178 0.14 -20.79 -2.31
CA PHE A 178 -1.03 -19.92 -2.49
C PHE A 178 -2.18 -20.28 -1.54
N ARG A 179 -2.30 -21.54 -1.14
CA ARG A 179 -3.27 -21.95 -0.12
C ARG A 179 -2.93 -21.33 1.24
N ARG A 180 -1.67 -21.38 1.65
CA ARG A 180 -1.20 -20.76 2.91
C ARG A 180 -1.34 -19.24 2.87
N THR A 181 -0.92 -18.59 1.79
CA THR A 181 -1.05 -17.13 1.66
C THR A 181 -2.51 -16.69 1.67
N PHE A 182 -3.43 -17.45 1.06
CA PHE A 182 -4.86 -17.21 1.13
C PHE A 182 -5.39 -17.26 2.58
N ILE A 183 -4.99 -18.27 3.36
CA ILE A 183 -5.38 -18.39 4.77
C ILE A 183 -4.86 -17.20 5.57
N TYR A 184 -3.58 -16.86 5.45
CA TYR A 184 -2.99 -15.71 6.14
C TYR A 184 -3.68 -14.39 5.77
N LYS A 185 -3.89 -14.13 4.49
CA LYS A 185 -4.61 -12.94 4.02
C LYS A 185 -6.04 -12.88 4.54
N SER A 186 -6.74 -14.02 4.60
CA SER A 186 -8.11 -14.07 5.13
C SER A 186 -8.17 -13.79 6.63
N LEU A 187 -7.22 -14.32 7.41
CA LEU A 187 -7.12 -14.06 8.85
C LEU A 187 -6.75 -12.59 9.12
N LEU A 188 -5.80 -12.03 8.37
CA LEU A 188 -5.41 -10.63 8.50
C LEU A 188 -6.55 -9.68 8.11
N LEU A 189 -7.32 -10.00 7.07
CA LEU A 189 -8.52 -9.25 6.73
C LEU A 189 -9.55 -9.27 7.88
N ALA A 190 -9.84 -10.43 8.44
CA ALA A 190 -10.78 -10.55 9.56
C ALA A 190 -10.30 -9.76 10.78
N SER A 191 -9.00 -9.84 11.10
CA SER A 191 -8.38 -9.07 12.19
C SER A 191 -8.44 -7.56 11.94
N PHE A 192 -8.23 -7.13 10.69
CA PHE A 192 -8.30 -5.72 10.31
C PHE A 192 -9.73 -5.18 10.46
N ILE A 193 -10.74 -5.92 9.97
CA ILE A 193 -12.15 -5.55 10.13
C ILE A 193 -12.53 -5.43 11.61
N LEU A 194 -12.10 -6.38 12.44
CA LEU A 194 -12.33 -6.33 13.88
C LEU A 194 -11.67 -5.09 14.51
N ALA A 195 -10.42 -4.80 14.13
CA ALA A 195 -9.71 -3.64 14.65
C ALA A 195 -10.38 -2.32 14.24
N VAL A 196 -10.85 -2.20 12.99
CA VAL A 196 -11.63 -1.04 12.51
C VAL A 196 -12.92 -0.89 13.32
N ALA A 197 -13.67 -1.99 13.52
CA ALA A 197 -14.93 -1.95 14.27
C ALA A 197 -14.71 -1.49 15.72
N VAL A 198 -13.69 -2.02 16.40
CA VAL A 198 -13.36 -1.62 17.78
C VAL A 198 -12.90 -0.17 17.85
N ALA A 199 -12.00 0.27 16.96
CA ALA A 199 -11.54 1.65 16.90
C ALA A 199 -12.69 2.63 16.66
N SER A 200 -13.64 2.26 15.77
CA SER A 200 -14.84 3.08 15.44
C SER A 200 -15.79 3.26 16.64
N VAL A 201 -15.76 2.35 17.60
CA VAL A 201 -16.56 2.46 18.84
C VAL A 201 -15.77 3.24 19.91
N LEU A 202 -14.49 2.90 20.11
CA LEU A 202 -13.68 3.46 21.19
C LEU A 202 -13.40 4.95 21.00
N TYR A 203 -13.21 5.39 19.76
CA TYR A 203 -12.94 6.80 19.46
C TYR A 203 -14.11 7.71 19.90
N PRO A 204 -15.38 7.54 19.42
CA PRO A 204 -16.50 8.36 19.88
C PRO A 204 -16.82 8.18 21.38
N MET A 205 -16.56 7.00 21.97
CA MET A 205 -16.69 6.84 23.42
C MET A 205 -15.72 7.72 24.17
N SER A 206 -14.47 7.79 23.76
CA SER A 206 -13.46 8.65 24.39
C SER A 206 -13.83 10.13 24.30
N GLN A 207 -14.41 10.57 23.17
CA GLN A 207 -14.75 11.97 22.91
C GLN A 207 -16.06 12.43 23.55
N ARG A 208 -17.04 11.51 23.68
CA ARG A 208 -18.38 11.86 24.23
C ARG A 208 -18.53 11.57 25.72
N LEU A 209 -17.87 10.51 26.20
CA LEU A 209 -17.95 10.08 27.58
C LEU A 209 -16.71 10.47 28.40
N CYS A 210 -15.75 11.14 27.80
CA CYS A 210 -14.49 11.60 28.42
C CYS A 210 -13.72 10.47 29.14
N LEU A 211 -13.64 9.27 28.49
CA LEU A 211 -12.99 8.10 29.05
C LEU A 211 -11.55 8.01 28.58
N SER A 212 -10.58 8.35 29.44
CA SER A 212 -9.14 8.30 29.12
C SER A 212 -8.65 6.92 28.73
N TRP A 213 -9.14 5.85 29.36
CA TRP A 213 -8.77 4.49 29.01
C TRP A 213 -9.24 4.08 27.60
N ALA A 214 -10.44 4.55 27.19
CA ALA A 214 -10.97 4.25 25.87
C ALA A 214 -10.08 4.86 24.77
N TYR A 215 -9.54 6.04 24.99
CA TYR A 215 -8.61 6.68 24.05
C TYR A 215 -7.26 5.94 23.98
N SER A 216 -6.71 5.52 25.12
CA SER A 216 -5.46 4.75 25.14
C SER A 216 -5.61 3.40 24.41
N ILE A 217 -6.75 2.72 24.58
CA ILE A 217 -7.04 1.49 23.84
C ILE A 217 -7.25 1.80 22.35
N PHE A 218 -7.92 2.89 22.00
CA PHE A 218 -8.03 3.33 20.60
C PHE A 218 -6.65 3.48 19.95
N CYS A 219 -5.67 4.10 20.61
CA CYS A 219 -4.30 4.19 20.09
C CYS A 219 -3.67 2.81 19.81
N ILE A 220 -3.90 1.81 20.67
CA ILE A 220 -3.42 0.44 20.44
C ILE A 220 -4.04 -0.15 19.17
N PHE A 221 -5.34 0.08 18.94
CA PHE A 221 -5.99 -0.37 17.71
C PHE A 221 -5.52 0.40 16.48
N GLU A 222 -5.23 1.69 16.59
CA GLU A 222 -4.58 2.47 15.53
C GLU A 222 -3.23 1.84 15.13
N TYR A 223 -2.38 1.49 16.11
CA TYR A 223 -1.13 0.77 15.85
C TYR A 223 -1.37 -0.58 15.19
N SER A 224 -2.36 -1.32 15.67
CA SER A 224 -2.71 -2.63 15.12
C SER A 224 -3.17 -2.54 13.67
N LEU A 225 -3.95 -1.53 13.29
CA LEU A 225 -4.39 -1.30 11.92
C LEU A 225 -3.21 -1.17 10.96
N VAL A 226 -2.21 -0.36 11.31
CA VAL A 226 -1.00 -0.20 10.47
C VAL A 226 -0.23 -1.51 10.38
N GLY A 227 -0.03 -2.21 11.50
CA GLY A 227 0.70 -3.49 11.52
C GLY A 227 0.01 -4.59 10.72
N ILE A 228 -1.32 -4.72 10.86
CA ILE A 228 -2.08 -5.73 10.11
C ILE A 228 -2.10 -5.41 8.61
N ASN A 229 -2.25 -4.13 8.24
CA ASN A 229 -2.16 -3.71 6.83
C ASN A 229 -0.80 -4.06 6.24
N ALA A 230 0.29 -3.71 6.92
CA ALA A 230 1.64 -4.05 6.50
C ALA A 230 1.85 -5.58 6.40
N ALA A 231 1.37 -6.35 7.39
CA ALA A 231 1.46 -7.81 7.39
C ALA A 231 0.71 -8.42 6.20
N PHE A 232 -0.48 -7.90 5.87
CA PHE A 232 -1.25 -8.37 4.71
C PHE A 232 -0.47 -8.23 3.40
N TRP A 233 0.14 -7.08 3.19
CA TRP A 233 0.93 -6.84 1.99
C TRP A 233 2.29 -7.55 2.02
N ALA A 234 2.86 -7.81 3.21
CA ALA A 234 4.09 -8.58 3.36
C ALA A 234 3.92 -10.06 2.95
N VAL A 235 2.71 -10.62 3.00
CA VAL A 235 2.43 -11.95 2.46
C VAL A 235 2.79 -12.05 0.97
N ASN A 236 2.73 -10.96 0.21
CA ASN A 236 3.13 -10.90 -1.18
C ASN A 236 4.62 -11.23 -1.42
N LEU A 237 5.48 -11.11 -0.38
CA LEU A 237 6.88 -11.52 -0.46
C LEU A 237 7.03 -12.97 -0.89
N HIS A 238 6.16 -13.84 -0.37
CA HIS A 238 6.17 -15.24 -0.71
C HIS A 238 5.65 -15.48 -2.13
N GLU A 239 4.61 -14.72 -2.53
CA GLU A 239 4.00 -14.83 -3.85
C GLU A 239 4.91 -14.29 -4.97
N PHE A 240 5.73 -13.28 -4.66
CA PHE A 240 6.71 -12.70 -5.59
C PHE A 240 8.13 -13.27 -5.48
N SER A 241 8.33 -14.34 -4.71
CA SER A 241 9.67 -14.87 -4.42
C SER A 241 10.45 -15.30 -5.66
N THR A 242 9.74 -15.77 -6.70
CA THR A 242 10.32 -16.27 -7.97
C THR A 242 10.09 -15.32 -9.15
N ILE A 243 9.52 -14.12 -8.92
CA ILE A 243 9.18 -13.20 -9.99
C ILE A 243 10.22 -12.08 -10.07
N TYR A 244 10.62 -11.79 -11.31
CA TYR A 244 11.58 -10.74 -11.65
C TYR A 244 10.95 -9.80 -12.68
N VAL A 245 11.24 -8.51 -12.58
CA VAL A 245 10.96 -7.55 -13.64
C VAL A 245 12.23 -7.30 -14.41
N GLY A 246 12.18 -7.56 -15.72
CA GLY A 246 13.28 -7.25 -16.63
C GLY A 246 13.07 -5.89 -17.29
N PHE A 247 14.09 -5.05 -17.23
CA PHE A 247 14.14 -3.78 -17.97
C PHE A 247 15.02 -3.96 -19.20
N ARG A 248 14.46 -3.65 -20.36
CA ARG A 248 15.21 -3.64 -21.62
C ARG A 248 15.57 -2.21 -21.97
N ILE A 249 16.85 -1.91 -22.06
CA ILE A 249 17.34 -0.64 -22.57
C ILE A 249 17.59 -0.84 -24.08
N THR A 250 16.72 -0.31 -24.91
CA THR A 250 16.94 -0.24 -26.35
C THR A 250 17.51 1.15 -26.66
N SER A 251 18.81 1.20 -27.04
CA SER A 251 19.35 2.41 -27.65
C SER A 251 18.88 2.48 -29.11
N VAL A 252 17.93 3.38 -29.39
CA VAL A 252 17.54 3.65 -30.78
C VAL A 252 18.59 4.58 -31.40
N ARG A 253 19.37 4.09 -32.36
CA ARG A 253 20.23 4.98 -33.14
C ARG A 253 19.35 5.93 -33.96
N HIS A 254 19.67 7.20 -33.90
CA HIS A 254 18.88 8.31 -34.50
C HIS A 254 18.58 8.15 -36.00
N ASN A 255 19.36 7.32 -36.70
CA ASN A 255 19.19 7.07 -38.13
C ASN A 255 18.09 6.07 -38.48
N GLU A 256 17.64 5.22 -37.53
CA GLU A 256 16.57 4.24 -37.75
C GLU A 256 15.15 4.81 -37.47
N ILE A 257 15.08 5.95 -36.77
CA ILE A 257 13.80 6.62 -36.45
C ILE A 257 13.10 7.15 -37.71
N ARG A 258 13.86 7.45 -38.76
CA ARG A 258 13.29 8.04 -39.99
C ARG A 258 12.49 7.03 -40.81
N GLU A 259 12.81 5.75 -40.72
CA GLU A 259 12.09 4.69 -41.45
C GLU A 259 10.94 4.04 -40.63
N GLN A 260 11.03 4.03 -39.31
CA GLN A 260 10.00 3.43 -38.44
C GLN A 260 8.82 4.36 -38.11
N ASN A 261 8.96 5.68 -38.27
CA ASN A 261 7.85 6.64 -38.06
C ASN A 261 6.73 6.56 -39.11
N LEU A 262 6.85 5.67 -40.09
CA LEU A 262 5.78 5.40 -41.07
C LEU A 262 4.92 4.18 -40.74
N SER A 263 5.20 3.42 -39.70
CA SER A 263 4.46 2.15 -39.45
C SER A 263 4.34 1.70 -38.01
N SER A 264 4.13 2.49 -37.03
CA SER A 264 3.53 1.98 -35.76
C SER A 264 3.92 2.79 -34.53
N GLY A 265 2.93 3.06 -33.71
CA GLY A 265 3.08 3.75 -32.44
C GLY A 265 4.04 3.02 -31.49
N SER A 266 4.89 3.79 -30.85
CA SER A 266 5.90 3.36 -29.87
C SER A 266 5.22 2.66 -28.69
N ALA A 267 5.26 1.36 -28.63
CA ALA A 267 4.85 0.57 -27.47
C ALA A 267 6.07 0.21 -26.64
N SER A 268 6.19 0.79 -25.44
CA SER A 268 7.15 0.33 -24.45
C SER A 268 6.71 -1.04 -23.92
N VAL A 269 7.46 -2.09 -24.26
CA VAL A 269 7.13 -3.46 -23.85
C VAL A 269 7.75 -3.73 -22.49
N LEU A 270 6.89 -3.90 -21.48
CA LEU A 270 7.27 -4.47 -20.18
C LEU A 270 7.36 -5.99 -20.34
N ILE A 271 8.55 -6.56 -20.37
CA ILE A 271 8.74 -8.01 -20.45
C ILE A 271 8.72 -8.58 -19.04
N LEU A 272 7.67 -9.30 -18.70
CA LEU A 272 7.59 -10.06 -17.46
C LEU A 272 8.16 -11.46 -17.75
N CYS A 273 9.34 -11.78 -17.21
CA CYS A 273 9.86 -13.14 -17.25
C CYS A 273 9.45 -13.86 -15.98
N ILE A 274 8.64 -14.93 -16.13
CA ILE A 274 8.31 -15.85 -15.03
C ILE A 274 9.28 -17.03 -15.16
N GLY A 275 10.13 -17.21 -14.18
CA GLY A 275 11.03 -18.36 -14.02
C GLY A 275 10.38 -19.48 -13.21
#